data_4c57961de0080b864243969566906424
#
_entry.id   4c57961de0080b864243969566906424
#
_cell.length_a   1.000
_cell.length_b   1.000
_cell.length_c   1.000
_cell.angle_alpha   90.00
_cell.angle_beta   90.00
_cell.angle_gamma   90.00
#
_symmetry.space_group_name_H-M   'P 1'
#
loop_
_entity.id
_entity.type
_entity.pdbx_description
1 polymer ?
#
loop_
_entity_poly.entity_id
_entity_poly.type
_entity_poly.pdbx_seq_one_letter_code
_entity_poly.pdbx_strand_id
1 'polypeptide(L)'
;MPVTVCSVLTNCKFNSRGRVINIIQPLFLLWWGKMKDIVSDEKEIHMKVLVVGVSGRVGEELVKQLVADGREVVAGTRHTDQDFGAGVTVKNIDLLADEATLIGELRPLAVDAIYFVAGSRGKNLLQIDAFGAVKLENAAEALGIKRFIMLSSWNATSPAEWGEGLRDYNIAKFFADRWLMDNTKLDYTILQPGSLVEEPATGLVALDPTEPGKNAIPNVAAVLAALLQAENTYRRVITMHDGDVAIPDALRELKSI
;
A
#
# COMPACT_ATOMS: atom_id res chain seq x y z
N MET A 1 7.19 30.90 5.21
CA MET A 1 8.16 32.00 4.96
C MET A 1 9.20 31.47 4.00
N PRO A 2 9.41 32.05 2.84
CA PRO A 2 10.43 31.55 1.92
C PRO A 2 11.81 31.94 2.44
N VAL A 3 12.66 30.95 2.65
CA VAL A 3 14.08 31.16 2.98
C VAL A 3 14.78 31.67 1.73
N THR A 4 15.25 32.90 1.81
CA THR A 4 15.93 33.63 0.79
C THR A 4 17.28 32.99 0.44
N VAL A 5 17.35 32.35 -0.72
CA VAL A 5 18.60 31.90 -1.35
C VAL A 5 19.26 33.12 -2.02
N CYS A 6 19.84 34.01 -1.23
CA CYS A 6 20.52 35.18 -1.76
C CYS A 6 21.64 35.67 -0.83
N SER A 7 22.66 34.83 -0.57
CA SER A 7 23.87 35.30 0.09
C SER A 7 25.18 34.57 -0.27
N VAL A 8 25.26 33.91 -1.41
CA VAL A 8 26.49 33.17 -1.84
C VAL A 8 27.15 33.77 -3.10
N LEU A 9 26.78 34.97 -3.51
CA LEU A 9 27.34 35.62 -4.71
C LEU A 9 28.20 36.85 -4.39
N THR A 10 29.13 36.77 -3.43
CA THR A 10 30.09 37.88 -3.21
C THR A 10 31.50 37.35 -3.04
N ASN A 11 32.11 36.80 -4.09
CA ASN A 11 33.57 36.72 -4.21
C ASN A 11 33.98 36.53 -5.69
N CYS A 12 33.66 37.50 -6.53
CA CYS A 12 34.26 37.60 -7.86
C CYS A 12 35.60 38.38 -7.73
N LYS A 13 36.72 37.71 -8.02
CA LYS A 13 38.00 38.39 -8.19
C LYS A 13 38.24 38.68 -9.66
N PHE A 14 38.60 39.93 -9.98
CA PHE A 14 38.99 40.34 -11.33
C PHE A 14 40.52 40.23 -11.46
N ASN A 15 40.98 39.73 -12.62
CA ASN A 15 42.40 39.78 -12.93
C ASN A 15 42.80 41.19 -13.48
N SER A 16 44.08 41.44 -13.64
CA SER A 16 44.65 42.71 -14.13
C SER A 16 44.24 43.07 -15.57
N ARG A 17 43.39 42.30 -16.22
CA ARG A 17 42.83 42.51 -17.58
C ARG A 17 41.31 42.54 -17.58
N GLY A 18 40.65 42.71 -16.42
CA GLY A 18 39.20 42.86 -16.30
C GLY A 18 38.36 41.61 -16.61
N ARG A 19 38.92 40.40 -16.64
CA ARG A 19 38.17 39.18 -16.83
C ARG A 19 37.81 38.53 -15.50
N VAL A 20 36.56 38.13 -15.36
CA VAL A 20 36.05 37.38 -14.19
C VAL A 20 36.66 35.97 -14.20
N ILE A 21 37.41 35.63 -13.14
CA ILE A 21 37.89 34.28 -12.90
C ILE A 21 36.88 33.58 -12.01
N ASN A 22 36.15 32.66 -12.59
CA ASN A 22 35.14 31.90 -11.86
C ASN A 22 35.81 30.69 -11.16
N ILE A 23 36.20 30.88 -9.87
CA ILE A 23 36.91 29.85 -9.06
C ILE A 23 35.94 28.81 -8.45
N ILE A 24 34.65 28.97 -8.69
CA ILE A 24 33.60 28.19 -7.98
C ILE A 24 33.23 26.85 -8.70
N GLN A 25 33.54 26.71 -10.00
CA GLN A 25 33.18 25.54 -10.75
C GLN A 25 33.77 24.18 -10.28
N PRO A 26 35.05 24.07 -9.88
CA PRO A 26 35.59 22.78 -9.46
C PRO A 26 35.03 22.28 -8.12
N LEU A 27 34.80 23.20 -7.18
CA LEU A 27 34.31 22.86 -5.85
C LEU A 27 32.80 22.52 -5.85
N PHE A 28 32.03 23.21 -6.70
CA PHE A 28 30.60 22.91 -6.87
C PHE A 28 30.36 21.55 -7.55
N LEU A 29 31.17 21.19 -8.54
CA LEU A 29 31.10 19.89 -9.20
C LEU A 29 31.55 18.76 -8.28
N LEU A 30 32.55 18.97 -7.42
CA LEU A 30 32.99 18.01 -6.41
C LEU A 30 31.96 17.86 -5.28
N TRP A 31 31.31 18.94 -4.88
CA TRP A 31 30.25 18.93 -3.87
C TRP A 31 28.96 18.32 -4.45
N TRP A 32 28.62 18.63 -5.71
CA TRP A 32 27.49 18.04 -6.43
C TRP A 32 27.70 16.54 -6.70
N GLY A 33 28.93 16.11 -7.01
CA GLY A 33 29.30 14.70 -7.10
C GLY A 33 29.09 13.97 -5.77
N LYS A 34 29.63 14.53 -4.67
CA LYS A 34 29.43 13.97 -3.31
C LYS A 34 27.97 13.99 -2.84
N MET A 35 27.18 14.98 -3.24
CA MET A 35 25.75 15.01 -2.94
C MET A 35 24.97 13.91 -3.72
N LYS A 36 25.37 13.64 -4.95
CA LYS A 36 24.79 12.50 -5.70
C LYS A 36 25.11 11.16 -5.03
N ASP A 37 26.32 10.99 -4.52
CA ASP A 37 26.73 9.78 -3.80
C ASP A 37 26.02 9.63 -2.44
N ILE A 38 25.61 10.72 -1.80
CA ILE A 38 24.83 10.71 -0.54
C ILE A 38 23.34 10.48 -0.82
N VAL A 39 22.80 10.95 -1.95
CA VAL A 39 21.40 10.73 -2.35
C VAL A 39 21.21 9.33 -3.01
N SER A 40 22.29 8.69 -3.48
CA SER A 40 22.23 7.36 -4.10
C SER A 40 22.28 6.20 -3.10
N ASP A 41 22.39 6.47 -1.79
CA ASP A 41 22.43 5.42 -0.76
C ASP A 41 21.08 5.23 -0.02
N GLU A 42 19.99 5.78 -0.53
CA GLU A 42 18.68 5.17 -0.31
C GLU A 42 18.68 3.85 -1.08
N LYS A 43 19.10 2.80 -0.40
CA LYS A 43 18.94 1.41 -0.83
C LYS A 43 17.46 1.29 -1.19
N GLU A 44 17.15 1.33 -2.48
CA GLU A 44 15.80 1.03 -2.97
C GLU A 44 15.43 -0.32 -2.34
N ILE A 45 14.61 -0.30 -1.30
CA ILE A 45 14.20 -1.54 -0.63
C ILE A 45 13.33 -2.26 -1.65
N HIS A 46 13.94 -3.18 -2.34
CA HIS A 46 13.29 -4.00 -3.35
C HIS A 46 12.39 -5.00 -2.62
N MET A 47 11.18 -4.54 -2.26
CA MET A 47 10.20 -5.37 -1.56
C MET A 47 9.47 -6.25 -2.55
N LYS A 48 9.40 -7.53 -2.21
CA LYS A 48 8.58 -8.53 -2.90
C LYS A 48 7.26 -8.69 -2.17
N VAL A 49 6.16 -8.51 -2.87
CA VAL A 49 4.83 -8.51 -2.26
C VAL A 49 3.91 -9.56 -2.90
N LEU A 50 3.11 -10.21 -2.07
CA LEU A 50 2.02 -11.08 -2.53
C LEU A 50 0.72 -10.26 -2.51
N VAL A 51 0.01 -10.25 -3.63
CA VAL A 51 -1.34 -9.68 -3.72
C VAL A 51 -2.33 -10.81 -3.94
N VAL A 52 -3.21 -11.07 -2.98
CA VAL A 52 -4.26 -12.08 -3.09
C VAL A 52 -5.59 -11.41 -3.43
N GLY A 53 -6.18 -11.80 -4.55
CA GLY A 53 -7.40 -11.17 -5.09
C GLY A 53 -7.13 -10.27 -6.30
N VAL A 54 -6.05 -10.50 -7.02
CA VAL A 54 -5.59 -9.70 -8.18
C VAL A 54 -6.60 -9.65 -9.33
N SER A 55 -7.48 -10.63 -9.48
CA SER A 55 -8.54 -10.64 -10.51
C SER A 55 -9.74 -9.73 -10.15
N GLY A 56 -9.69 -9.06 -9.02
CA GLY A 56 -10.69 -8.07 -8.60
C GLY A 56 -10.33 -6.67 -9.10
N ARG A 57 -11.34 -5.78 -9.22
CA ARG A 57 -11.16 -4.41 -9.69
C ARG A 57 -10.05 -3.64 -8.97
N VAL A 58 -10.04 -3.71 -7.64
CA VAL A 58 -8.99 -3.05 -6.83
C VAL A 58 -7.67 -3.79 -6.98
N GLY A 59 -7.69 -5.13 -7.04
CA GLY A 59 -6.47 -5.95 -7.17
C GLY A 59 -5.71 -5.67 -8.46
N GLU A 60 -6.41 -5.54 -9.59
CA GLU A 60 -5.79 -5.20 -10.88
C GLU A 60 -5.11 -3.83 -10.86
N GLU A 61 -5.78 -2.81 -10.29
CA GLU A 61 -5.19 -1.47 -10.17
C GLU A 61 -4.03 -1.44 -9.15
N LEU A 62 -4.13 -2.20 -8.05
CA LEU A 62 -3.06 -2.30 -7.07
C LEU A 62 -1.79 -2.93 -7.65
N VAL A 63 -1.93 -4.00 -8.44
CA VAL A 63 -0.78 -4.63 -9.12
C VAL A 63 -0.09 -3.64 -10.05
N LYS A 64 -0.85 -2.88 -10.86
CA LYS A 64 -0.30 -1.85 -11.75
C LYS A 64 0.49 -0.80 -10.97
N GLN A 65 -0.08 -0.32 -9.85
CA GLN A 65 0.57 0.68 -9.00
C GLN A 65 1.86 0.14 -8.38
N LEU A 66 1.83 -1.05 -7.79
CA LEU A 66 3.00 -1.66 -7.16
C LEU A 66 4.14 -1.91 -8.15
N VAL A 67 3.81 -2.35 -9.37
CA VAL A 67 4.81 -2.51 -10.46
C VAL A 67 5.39 -1.15 -10.87
N ALA A 68 4.55 -0.12 -10.99
CA ALA A 68 5.01 1.24 -11.30
C ALA A 68 5.93 1.81 -10.21
N ASP A 69 5.70 1.42 -8.95
CA ASP A 69 6.53 1.78 -7.79
C ASP A 69 7.78 0.89 -7.65
N GLY A 70 8.10 0.05 -8.66
CA GLY A 70 9.31 -0.79 -8.70
C GLY A 70 9.26 -2.01 -7.77
N ARG A 71 8.09 -2.46 -7.32
CA ARG A 71 7.95 -3.65 -6.46
C ARG A 71 7.96 -4.94 -7.27
N GLU A 72 8.54 -6.00 -6.70
CA GLU A 72 8.37 -7.35 -7.24
C GLU A 72 7.02 -7.90 -6.78
N VAL A 73 6.11 -8.17 -7.73
CA VAL A 73 4.74 -8.57 -7.41
C VAL A 73 4.51 -10.04 -7.71
N VAL A 74 4.00 -10.76 -6.70
CA VAL A 74 3.42 -12.09 -6.87
C VAL A 74 1.91 -11.95 -6.88
N ALA A 75 1.28 -12.27 -8.01
CA ALA A 75 -0.16 -12.25 -8.20
C ALA A 75 -0.77 -13.58 -7.74
N GLY A 76 -1.40 -13.56 -6.57
CA GLY A 76 -2.10 -14.72 -5.99
C GLY A 76 -3.52 -14.84 -6.53
N THR A 77 -3.78 -15.85 -7.38
CA THR A 77 -5.09 -16.06 -8.02
C THR A 77 -5.33 -17.54 -8.31
N ARG A 78 -6.60 -17.94 -8.47
CA ARG A 78 -6.96 -19.25 -9.02
C ARG A 78 -6.96 -19.26 -10.56
N HIS A 79 -6.88 -18.11 -11.19
CA HIS A 79 -6.88 -17.93 -12.65
C HIS A 79 -5.45 -17.66 -13.14
N THR A 80 -4.65 -18.72 -13.16
CA THR A 80 -3.21 -18.63 -13.48
C THR A 80 -2.90 -18.40 -14.96
N ASP A 81 -3.90 -18.40 -15.80
CA ASP A 81 -3.87 -18.07 -17.23
C ASP A 81 -3.97 -16.55 -17.51
N GLN A 82 -4.25 -15.74 -16.47
CA GLN A 82 -4.30 -14.28 -16.60
C GLN A 82 -2.89 -13.69 -16.68
N ASP A 83 -2.73 -12.73 -17.59
CA ASP A 83 -1.51 -11.91 -17.70
C ASP A 83 -1.71 -10.57 -16.96
N PHE A 84 -0.84 -10.30 -16.01
CA PHE A 84 -0.82 -9.05 -15.23
C PHE A 84 0.32 -8.11 -15.66
N GLY A 85 1.00 -8.42 -16.77
CA GLY A 85 2.06 -7.60 -17.32
C GLY A 85 3.48 -7.99 -16.84
N ALA A 86 4.45 -7.29 -17.39
CA ALA A 86 5.87 -7.52 -17.09
C ALA A 86 6.17 -7.23 -15.60
N GLY A 87 7.03 -8.04 -15.00
CA GLY A 87 7.42 -7.88 -13.58
C GLY A 87 6.48 -8.55 -12.58
N VAL A 88 5.42 -9.23 -13.05
CA VAL A 88 4.47 -9.93 -12.18
C VAL A 88 4.65 -11.44 -12.32
N THR A 89 4.81 -12.13 -11.19
CA THR A 89 4.83 -13.59 -11.12
C THR A 89 3.46 -14.10 -10.72
N VAL A 90 2.79 -14.89 -11.54
CA VAL A 90 1.48 -15.46 -11.22
C VAL A 90 1.63 -16.76 -10.44
N LYS A 91 0.87 -16.90 -9.34
CA LYS A 91 0.83 -18.10 -8.50
C LYS A 91 -0.60 -18.52 -8.20
N ASN A 92 -0.84 -19.84 -8.25
CA ASN A 92 -2.10 -20.38 -7.78
C ASN A 92 -2.15 -20.25 -6.25
N ILE A 93 -3.11 -19.49 -5.75
CA ILE A 93 -3.44 -19.38 -4.32
C ILE A 93 -4.95 -19.63 -4.20
N ASP A 94 -5.30 -20.78 -3.66
CA ASP A 94 -6.71 -21.14 -3.44
C ASP A 94 -7.10 -20.93 -1.97
N LEU A 95 -7.85 -19.88 -1.70
CA LEU A 95 -8.37 -19.57 -0.37
C LEU A 95 -9.33 -20.65 0.18
N LEU A 96 -9.77 -21.61 -0.62
CA LEU A 96 -10.56 -22.76 -0.15
C LEU A 96 -9.69 -23.91 0.36
N ALA A 97 -8.39 -23.92 0.03
CA ALA A 97 -7.44 -24.89 0.57
C ALA A 97 -7.33 -24.79 2.10
N ASP A 98 -6.82 -25.82 2.74
CA ASP A 98 -6.50 -25.77 4.16
C ASP A 98 -5.28 -24.88 4.45
N GLU A 99 -5.09 -24.52 5.72
CA GLU A 99 -4.04 -23.61 6.15
C GLU A 99 -2.63 -24.19 5.90
N ALA A 100 -2.45 -25.49 6.09
CA ALA A 100 -1.14 -26.14 5.87
C ALA A 100 -0.74 -26.08 4.39
N THR A 101 -1.71 -26.27 3.49
CA THR A 101 -1.51 -26.12 2.06
C THR A 101 -1.12 -24.69 1.70
N LEU A 102 -1.82 -23.68 2.23
CA LEU A 102 -1.49 -22.27 2.01
C LEU A 102 -0.07 -21.94 2.51
N ILE A 103 0.30 -22.41 3.70
CA ILE A 103 1.67 -22.23 4.23
C ILE A 103 2.70 -22.86 3.28
N GLY A 104 2.42 -24.05 2.76
CA GLY A 104 3.29 -24.75 1.80
C GLY A 104 3.46 -23.98 0.49
N GLU A 105 2.38 -23.40 -0.03
CA GLU A 105 2.38 -22.61 -1.27
C GLU A 105 3.08 -21.25 -1.11
N LEU A 106 2.92 -20.60 0.05
CA LEU A 106 3.51 -19.30 0.34
C LEU A 106 4.99 -19.36 0.68
N ARG A 107 5.44 -20.40 1.37
CA ARG A 107 6.82 -20.54 1.84
C ARG A 107 7.89 -20.29 0.76
N PRO A 108 7.82 -20.90 -0.44
CA PRO A 108 8.82 -20.69 -1.48
C PRO A 108 8.78 -19.31 -2.14
N LEU A 109 7.73 -18.52 -1.89
CA LEU A 109 7.59 -17.20 -2.48
C LEU A 109 8.53 -16.18 -1.86
N ALA A 110 8.90 -16.36 -0.58
CA ALA A 110 9.80 -15.48 0.17
C ALA A 110 9.42 -13.99 0.03
N VAL A 111 8.15 -13.67 0.31
CA VAL A 111 7.62 -12.31 0.21
C VAL A 111 7.80 -11.53 1.51
N ASP A 112 7.96 -10.20 1.41
CA ASP A 112 8.14 -9.30 2.54
C ASP A 112 6.79 -8.82 3.11
N ALA A 113 5.75 -8.78 2.26
CA ALA A 113 4.42 -8.32 2.65
C ALA A 113 3.31 -9.06 1.89
N ILE A 114 2.11 -9.08 2.49
CA ILE A 114 0.91 -9.65 1.89
C ILE A 114 -0.18 -8.59 1.84
N TYR A 115 -0.83 -8.49 0.68
CA TYR A 115 -2.08 -7.77 0.48
C TYR A 115 -3.22 -8.75 0.34
N PHE A 116 -4.25 -8.60 1.16
CA PHE A 116 -5.51 -9.32 1.01
C PHE A 116 -6.57 -8.35 0.46
N VAL A 117 -6.81 -8.44 -0.84
CA VAL A 117 -7.82 -7.63 -1.55
C VAL A 117 -8.89 -8.52 -2.21
N ALA A 118 -8.95 -9.79 -1.79
CA ALA A 118 -9.93 -10.75 -2.29
C ALA A 118 -11.32 -10.47 -1.74
N GLY A 119 -12.31 -10.80 -2.56
CA GLY A 119 -13.71 -10.81 -2.19
C GLY A 119 -14.52 -11.72 -3.11
N SER A 120 -15.51 -12.42 -2.54
CA SER A 120 -16.34 -13.37 -3.26
C SER A 120 -17.51 -12.73 -4.02
N ARG A 121 -17.67 -11.42 -3.95
CA ARG A 121 -18.85 -10.68 -4.45
C ARG A 121 -20.16 -11.26 -3.89
N GLY A 122 -20.17 -11.58 -2.59
CA GLY A 122 -21.33 -12.15 -1.89
C GLY A 122 -21.58 -13.64 -2.11
N LYS A 123 -20.81 -14.32 -2.99
CA LYS A 123 -21.07 -15.72 -3.38
C LYS A 123 -20.54 -16.74 -2.37
N ASN A 124 -19.50 -16.38 -1.60
CA ASN A 124 -18.86 -17.29 -0.64
C ASN A 124 -18.19 -16.51 0.50
N LEU A 125 -18.99 -15.72 1.21
CA LEU A 125 -18.53 -14.81 2.25
C LEU A 125 -17.76 -15.52 3.37
N LEU A 126 -18.29 -16.65 3.87
CA LEU A 126 -17.66 -17.36 4.99
C LEU A 126 -16.34 -18.01 4.61
N GLN A 127 -16.27 -18.65 3.45
CA GLN A 127 -15.08 -19.43 3.07
C GLN A 127 -13.95 -18.57 2.49
N ILE A 128 -14.29 -17.45 1.81
CA ILE A 128 -13.32 -16.60 1.13
C ILE A 128 -13.09 -15.30 1.88
N ASP A 129 -14.17 -14.52 2.11
CA ASP A 129 -14.03 -13.17 2.66
C ASP A 129 -13.66 -13.18 4.16
N ALA A 130 -14.18 -14.17 4.91
CA ALA A 130 -13.86 -14.35 6.33
C ALA A 130 -12.71 -15.35 6.54
N PHE A 131 -13.01 -16.66 6.40
CA PHE A 131 -12.06 -17.71 6.79
C PHE A 131 -10.84 -17.80 5.86
N GLY A 132 -10.99 -17.43 4.58
CA GLY A 132 -9.87 -17.34 3.65
C GLY A 132 -8.85 -16.28 4.07
N ALA A 133 -9.32 -15.13 4.58
CA ALA A 133 -8.48 -14.10 5.15
C ALA A 133 -7.76 -14.62 6.41
N VAL A 134 -8.49 -15.19 7.36
CA VAL A 134 -7.94 -15.75 8.61
C VAL A 134 -6.81 -16.77 8.34
N LYS A 135 -7.02 -17.69 7.39
CA LYS A 135 -5.97 -18.67 7.04
C LYS A 135 -4.72 -18.01 6.46
N LEU A 136 -4.89 -16.95 5.67
CA LEU A 136 -3.75 -16.23 5.10
C LEU A 136 -3.00 -15.42 6.16
N GLU A 137 -3.70 -14.83 7.12
CA GLU A 137 -3.14 -14.13 8.29
C GLU A 137 -2.31 -15.08 9.15
N ASN A 138 -2.86 -16.24 9.49
CA ASN A 138 -2.15 -17.29 10.22
C ASN A 138 -0.91 -17.79 9.45
N ALA A 139 -1.04 -17.97 8.13
CA ALA A 139 0.07 -18.38 7.28
C ALA A 139 1.17 -17.31 7.25
N ALA A 140 0.82 -16.02 7.21
CA ALA A 140 1.78 -14.93 7.30
C ALA A 140 2.58 -14.99 8.62
N GLU A 141 1.91 -15.17 9.77
CA GLU A 141 2.58 -15.34 11.07
C GLU A 141 3.49 -16.57 11.10
N ALA A 142 2.98 -17.72 10.66
CA ALA A 142 3.75 -18.98 10.65
C ALA A 142 5.01 -18.90 9.76
N LEU A 143 5.02 -18.04 8.77
CA LEU A 143 6.15 -17.79 7.87
C LEU A 143 7.03 -16.61 8.28
N GLY A 144 6.65 -15.84 9.31
CA GLY A 144 7.38 -14.67 9.78
C GLY A 144 7.25 -13.44 8.86
N ILE A 145 6.25 -13.44 7.96
CA ILE A 145 5.91 -12.29 7.12
C ILE A 145 5.15 -11.29 7.99
N LYS A 146 5.79 -10.17 8.31
CA LYS A 146 5.23 -9.24 9.31
C LYS A 146 4.19 -8.29 8.74
N ARG A 147 4.42 -7.77 7.53
CA ARG A 147 3.56 -6.74 6.94
C ARG A 147 2.34 -7.35 6.25
N PHE A 148 1.14 -6.97 6.71
CA PHE A 148 -0.12 -7.45 6.17
C PHE A 148 -1.08 -6.27 5.92
N ILE A 149 -1.58 -6.12 4.70
CA ILE A 149 -2.47 -5.03 4.32
C ILE A 149 -3.81 -5.62 3.87
N MET A 150 -4.87 -5.28 4.61
CA MET A 150 -6.23 -5.79 4.40
C MET A 150 -7.10 -4.73 3.76
N LEU A 151 -7.76 -5.09 2.65
CA LEU A 151 -8.89 -4.33 2.13
C LEU A 151 -10.18 -4.86 2.75
N SER A 152 -10.79 -4.04 3.58
CA SER A 152 -12.05 -4.36 4.27
C SER A 152 -13.24 -3.54 3.72
N SER A 153 -14.17 -3.16 4.55
CA SER A 153 -15.37 -2.41 4.23
C SER A 153 -15.58 -1.30 5.24
N TRP A 154 -16.21 -0.23 4.83
CA TRP A 154 -16.55 0.89 5.69
C TRP A 154 -17.18 0.43 7.00
N ASN A 155 -16.58 0.86 8.12
CA ASN A 155 -17.02 0.54 9.49
C ASN A 155 -17.26 -0.97 9.75
N ALA A 156 -16.56 -1.87 9.03
CA ALA A 156 -16.72 -3.31 9.25
C ALA A 156 -16.46 -3.71 10.72
N THR A 157 -15.59 -3.00 11.41
CA THR A 157 -15.28 -3.22 12.84
C THR A 157 -16.31 -2.61 13.81
N SER A 158 -17.34 -1.90 13.33
CA SER A 158 -18.36 -1.19 14.13
C SER A 158 -19.77 -1.70 13.83
N PRO A 159 -20.22 -2.84 14.41
CA PRO A 159 -21.50 -3.48 14.07
C PRO A 159 -22.74 -2.59 14.20
N ALA A 160 -22.70 -1.59 15.08
CA ALA A 160 -23.82 -0.67 15.28
C ALA A 160 -24.06 0.26 14.07
N GLU A 161 -23.07 0.37 13.17
CA GLU A 161 -23.08 1.28 12.02
C GLU A 161 -23.39 0.56 10.70
N TRP A 162 -23.66 -0.73 10.73
CA TRP A 162 -23.91 -1.50 9.51
C TRP A 162 -25.28 -1.24 8.92
N GLY A 163 -25.33 -0.88 7.65
CA GLY A 163 -26.56 -0.87 6.86
C GLY A 163 -27.06 -2.29 6.55
N GLU A 164 -28.38 -2.45 6.41
CA GLU A 164 -29.00 -3.77 6.16
C GLU A 164 -28.49 -4.41 4.87
N GLY A 165 -28.27 -3.64 3.80
CA GLY A 165 -27.90 -4.15 2.47
C GLY A 165 -26.53 -4.81 2.39
N LEU A 166 -25.63 -4.54 3.35
CA LEU A 166 -24.27 -5.10 3.39
C LEU A 166 -24.01 -5.91 4.67
N ARG A 167 -25.04 -6.21 5.45
CA ARG A 167 -24.89 -6.84 6.76
C ARG A 167 -24.06 -8.13 6.72
N ASP A 168 -24.40 -9.10 5.87
CA ASP A 168 -23.67 -10.37 5.78
C ASP A 168 -22.23 -10.20 5.29
N TYR A 169 -22.03 -9.26 4.38
CA TYR A 169 -20.68 -8.90 3.92
C TYR A 169 -19.85 -8.28 5.05
N ASN A 170 -20.43 -7.33 5.78
CA ASN A 170 -19.75 -6.70 6.92
C ASN A 170 -19.49 -7.69 8.06
N ILE A 171 -20.38 -8.67 8.30
CA ILE A 171 -20.13 -9.78 9.24
C ILE A 171 -18.86 -10.54 8.82
N ALA A 172 -18.73 -10.92 7.55
CA ALA A 172 -17.56 -11.63 7.07
C ALA A 172 -16.27 -10.79 7.24
N LYS A 173 -16.32 -9.51 6.87
CA LYS A 173 -15.19 -8.58 7.06
C LYS A 173 -14.86 -8.34 8.52
N PHE A 174 -15.88 -8.19 9.38
CA PHE A 174 -15.70 -8.07 10.82
C PHE A 174 -14.89 -9.25 11.40
N PHE A 175 -15.24 -10.48 11.05
CA PHE A 175 -14.51 -11.65 11.57
C PHE A 175 -13.06 -11.68 11.09
N ALA A 176 -12.79 -11.35 9.82
CA ALA A 176 -11.43 -11.23 9.31
C ALA A 176 -10.65 -10.11 10.01
N ASP A 177 -11.20 -8.89 10.03
CA ASP A 177 -10.58 -7.73 10.66
C ASP A 177 -10.27 -7.99 12.15
N ARG A 178 -11.25 -8.56 12.89
CA ARG A 178 -11.09 -8.87 14.33
C ARG A 178 -10.06 -9.96 14.57
N TRP A 179 -10.02 -10.99 13.72
CA TRP A 179 -9.00 -12.02 13.84
C TRP A 179 -7.61 -11.44 13.68
N LEU A 180 -7.40 -10.63 12.62
CA LEU A 180 -6.15 -9.94 12.37
C LEU A 180 -5.70 -9.08 13.54
N MET A 181 -6.65 -8.32 14.13
CA MET A 181 -6.38 -7.40 15.24
C MET A 181 -6.06 -8.12 16.55
N ASP A 182 -6.82 -9.16 16.88
CA ASP A 182 -6.84 -9.74 18.23
C ASP A 182 -6.00 -11.01 18.35
N ASN A 183 -5.75 -11.72 17.24
CA ASN A 183 -5.12 -13.03 17.25
C ASN A 183 -3.76 -13.06 16.53
N THR A 184 -3.29 -11.96 15.96
CA THR A 184 -1.99 -11.90 15.29
C THR A 184 -1.08 -10.82 15.87
N LYS A 185 0.23 -10.97 15.60
CA LYS A 185 1.26 -9.96 15.92
C LYS A 185 1.77 -9.26 14.66
N LEU A 186 1.00 -9.34 13.58
CA LEU A 186 1.37 -8.74 12.31
C LEU A 186 1.37 -7.21 12.41
N ASP A 187 2.25 -6.58 11.64
CA ASP A 187 2.25 -5.14 11.41
C ASP A 187 1.18 -4.87 10.33
N TYR A 188 -0.07 -5.05 10.72
CA TYR A 188 -1.20 -4.91 9.80
C TYR A 188 -1.61 -3.46 9.58
N THR A 189 -2.26 -3.20 8.45
CA THR A 189 -3.13 -2.05 8.22
C THR A 189 -4.42 -2.52 7.56
N ILE A 190 -5.56 -2.15 8.12
CA ILE A 190 -6.89 -2.46 7.59
C ILE A 190 -7.44 -1.20 6.96
N LEU A 191 -7.62 -1.20 5.63
CA LEU A 191 -8.23 -0.09 4.91
C LEU A 191 -9.71 -0.38 4.70
N GLN A 192 -10.57 0.51 5.16
CA GLN A 192 -12.03 0.42 5.11
C GLN A 192 -12.61 1.52 4.20
N PRO A 193 -12.59 1.36 2.87
CA PRO A 193 -13.17 2.35 1.97
C PRO A 193 -14.69 2.33 2.01
N GLY A 194 -15.29 3.46 1.69
CA GLY A 194 -16.71 3.58 1.36
C GLY A 194 -17.06 2.94 0.02
N SER A 195 -18.08 3.46 -0.67
CA SER A 195 -18.57 2.89 -1.93
C SER A 195 -17.54 3.00 -3.05
N LEU A 196 -17.22 1.89 -3.71
CA LEU A 196 -16.29 1.85 -4.83
C LEU A 196 -16.97 2.26 -6.14
N VAL A 197 -16.35 3.19 -6.88
CA VAL A 197 -16.84 3.69 -8.17
C VAL A 197 -15.77 3.57 -9.26
N GLU A 198 -16.24 3.39 -10.51
CA GLU A 198 -15.40 3.33 -11.72
C GLU A 198 -15.14 4.75 -12.24
N GLU A 199 -14.43 5.56 -11.46
CA GLU A 199 -14.05 6.92 -11.80
C GLU A 199 -12.52 7.02 -11.90
N PRO A 200 -11.98 8.00 -12.66
CA PRO A 200 -10.53 8.23 -12.71
C PRO A 200 -9.94 8.60 -11.35
N ALA A 201 -8.67 8.26 -11.13
CA ALA A 201 -7.95 8.69 -9.95
C ALA A 201 -7.82 10.21 -9.89
N THR A 202 -8.06 10.78 -8.72
CA THR A 202 -7.74 12.19 -8.42
C THR A 202 -6.41 12.33 -7.67
N GLY A 203 -5.96 11.25 -7.00
CA GLY A 203 -4.85 11.28 -6.07
C GLY A 203 -5.15 12.00 -4.75
N LEU A 204 -6.42 12.41 -4.57
CA LEU A 204 -6.88 13.16 -3.40
C LEU A 204 -7.86 12.32 -2.58
N VAL A 205 -7.65 12.25 -1.27
CA VAL A 205 -8.42 11.39 -0.35
C VAL A 205 -8.71 12.12 0.96
N ALA A 206 -9.65 11.57 1.72
CA ALA A 206 -9.84 11.81 3.13
C ALA A 206 -9.61 10.48 3.87
N LEU A 207 -8.72 10.47 4.86
CA LEU A 207 -8.46 9.33 5.73
C LEU A 207 -9.05 9.60 7.11
N ASP A 208 -9.65 8.57 7.72
CA ASP A 208 -10.43 8.64 8.95
C ASP A 208 -11.54 9.71 8.93
N PRO A 209 -12.30 9.88 7.82
CA PRO A 209 -13.44 10.79 7.80
C PRO A 209 -14.58 10.24 8.67
N THR A 210 -15.47 11.15 9.11
CA THR A 210 -16.60 10.81 9.98
C THR A 210 -17.77 10.19 9.21
N GLU A 211 -17.88 10.48 7.92
CA GLU A 211 -19.00 10.05 7.08
C GLU A 211 -18.51 9.20 5.91
N PRO A 212 -19.30 8.22 5.44
CA PRO A 212 -18.96 7.44 4.28
C PRO A 212 -19.01 8.29 3.00
N GLY A 213 -18.18 7.94 2.02
CA GLY A 213 -18.16 8.61 0.73
C GLY A 213 -17.89 7.62 -0.41
N LYS A 214 -17.75 8.18 -1.62
CA LYS A 214 -17.34 7.43 -2.80
C LYS A 214 -15.83 7.30 -2.84
N ASN A 215 -15.36 6.23 -3.46
CA ASN A 215 -13.95 5.97 -3.70
C ASN A 215 -13.75 5.58 -5.16
N ALA A 216 -13.02 6.35 -5.91
CA ALA A 216 -12.48 5.90 -7.18
C ALA A 216 -11.56 4.68 -6.93
N ILE A 217 -11.79 3.59 -7.64
CA ILE A 217 -11.02 2.34 -7.47
C ILE A 217 -9.51 2.59 -7.57
N PRO A 218 -9.00 3.41 -8.52
CA PRO A 218 -7.57 3.70 -8.58
C PRO A 218 -7.05 4.50 -7.37
N ASN A 219 -7.87 5.35 -6.71
CA ASN A 219 -7.47 6.02 -5.47
C ASN A 219 -7.31 5.01 -4.32
N VAL A 220 -8.22 4.02 -4.20
CA VAL A 220 -8.09 2.96 -3.20
C VAL A 220 -6.81 2.15 -3.43
N ALA A 221 -6.52 1.79 -4.68
CA ALA A 221 -5.31 1.08 -5.05
C ALA A 221 -4.04 1.88 -4.72
N ALA A 222 -4.03 3.19 -5.01
CA ALA A 222 -2.91 4.07 -4.70
C ALA A 222 -2.68 4.22 -3.18
N VAL A 223 -3.75 4.33 -2.37
CA VAL A 223 -3.62 4.32 -0.91
C VAL A 223 -3.07 2.98 -0.43
N LEU A 224 -3.61 1.84 -0.90
CA LEU A 224 -3.10 0.51 -0.54
C LEU A 224 -1.60 0.38 -0.85
N ALA A 225 -1.15 0.82 -2.04
CA ALA A 225 0.26 0.79 -2.40
C ALA A 225 1.11 1.66 -1.46
N ALA A 226 0.66 2.89 -1.15
CA ALA A 226 1.36 3.81 -0.25
C ALA A 226 1.44 3.30 1.21
N LEU A 227 0.47 2.49 1.65
CA LEU A 227 0.47 1.87 2.98
C LEU A 227 1.64 0.90 3.19
N LEU A 228 2.25 0.36 2.14
CA LEU A 228 3.31 -0.65 2.25
C LEU A 228 4.42 -0.25 3.22
N GLN A 229 4.87 0.99 3.13
CA GLN A 229 5.99 1.53 3.90
C GLN A 229 5.55 2.59 4.93
N ALA A 230 4.25 2.81 5.11
CA ALA A 230 3.72 3.79 6.05
C ALA A 230 3.67 3.21 7.48
N GLU A 231 4.80 3.21 8.20
CA GLU A 231 4.94 2.63 9.54
C GLU A 231 3.99 3.25 10.58
N ASN A 232 3.63 4.52 10.42
CA ASN A 232 2.65 5.20 11.27
C ASN A 232 1.21 4.64 11.10
N THR A 233 1.01 3.72 10.16
CA THR A 233 -0.26 3.03 9.93
C THR A 233 -0.27 1.59 10.46
N TYR A 234 0.83 1.13 11.05
CA TYR A 234 0.91 -0.22 11.60
C TYR A 234 -0.08 -0.40 12.74
N ARG A 235 -0.77 -1.55 12.71
CA ARG A 235 -1.80 -1.96 13.65
C ARG A 235 -2.99 -0.98 13.72
N ARG A 236 -3.33 -0.37 12.58
CA ARG A 236 -4.46 0.56 12.45
C ARG A 236 -5.55 0.03 11.54
N VAL A 237 -6.77 0.47 11.87
CA VAL A 237 -7.93 0.49 10.98
C VAL A 237 -8.08 1.92 10.48
N ILE A 238 -8.20 2.10 9.18
CA ILE A 238 -8.28 3.42 8.53
C ILE A 238 -9.49 3.40 7.61
N THR A 239 -10.46 4.27 7.85
CA THR A 239 -11.55 4.52 6.91
C THR A 239 -11.09 5.49 5.82
N MET A 240 -11.69 5.43 4.61
CA MET A 240 -11.35 6.37 3.55
C MET A 240 -12.51 6.65 2.60
N HIS A 241 -12.45 7.82 1.98
CA HIS A 241 -13.16 8.17 0.75
C HIS A 241 -12.32 9.16 -0.09
N ASP A 242 -12.75 9.42 -1.34
CA ASP A 242 -12.16 10.49 -2.14
C ASP A 242 -12.36 11.84 -1.46
N GLY A 243 -11.35 12.71 -1.49
CA GLY A 243 -11.33 13.95 -0.74
C GLY A 243 -10.48 15.02 -1.39
N ASP A 244 -9.89 15.89 -0.57
CA ASP A 244 -9.16 17.08 -1.03
C ASP A 244 -7.68 17.08 -0.66
N VAL A 245 -7.20 16.05 0.07
CA VAL A 245 -5.81 15.96 0.55
C VAL A 245 -5.04 14.93 -0.28
N ALA A 246 -3.85 15.29 -0.76
CA ALA A 246 -2.99 14.37 -1.49
C ALA A 246 -2.61 13.15 -0.64
N ILE A 247 -2.61 11.95 -1.22
CA ILE A 247 -2.38 10.68 -0.50
C ILE A 247 -1.15 10.72 0.42
N PRO A 248 0.05 11.23 0.00
CA PRO A 248 1.20 11.27 0.90
C PRO A 248 1.02 12.21 2.08
N ASP A 249 0.27 13.31 1.89
CA ASP A 249 -0.02 14.26 2.95
C ASP A 249 -1.04 13.69 3.93
N ALA A 250 -2.12 13.10 3.41
CA ALA A 250 -3.14 12.45 4.21
C ALA A 250 -2.55 11.34 5.10
N LEU A 251 -1.62 10.53 4.57
CA LEU A 251 -0.94 9.50 5.37
C LEU A 251 -0.02 10.10 6.45
N ARG A 252 0.67 11.22 6.17
CA ARG A 252 1.52 11.91 7.16
C ARG A 252 0.70 12.57 8.28
N GLU A 253 -0.51 13.02 7.99
CA GLU A 253 -1.40 13.66 8.95
C GLU A 253 -2.09 12.68 9.90
N LEU A 254 -2.10 11.38 9.56
CA LEU A 254 -2.59 10.35 10.48
C LEU A 254 -1.76 10.36 11.77
N LYS A 255 -2.41 10.72 12.88
CA LYS A 255 -1.75 10.74 14.19
C LYS A 255 -1.33 9.32 14.57
N SER A 256 -0.10 9.15 15.05
CA SER A 256 0.34 7.89 15.67
C SER A 256 -0.59 7.56 16.86
N ILE A 257 -0.99 6.28 16.98
CA ILE A 257 -1.80 5.77 18.09
C ILE A 257 -0.90 5.60 19.33
#